data_ec90c958ed37c9ec509a67a5d7129664
#
_entry.id   ec90c958ed37c9ec509a67a5d7129664
#
_cell.length_a   1.000
_cell.length_b   1.000
_cell.length_c   1.000
_cell.angle_alpha   90.00
_cell.angle_beta   90.00
_cell.angle_gamma   90.00
#
_symmetry.space_group_name_H-M   'P 1'
#
loop_
_entity.id
_entity.type
_entity.pdbx_description
1 polymer ?
#
loop_
_entity_poly.entity_id
_entity_poly.type
_entity_poly.pdbx_seq_one_letter_code
_entity_poly.pdbx_strand_id
1 'polypeptide(L)'
;MEWTLAHPLHDVDDIVEMADGIFGTEADGILTRDRNVFRKNVTVASTVQLFDKGREFLAVCRSTNIVDVGIAKVREDKLLGYCWFDRGGYTTYANEEISNAKFHHVDLSLPAKTRVKMLNQMIDQHILWAYTWGIPVICSTSIRAEHNGFMRIHQKRGFTVNGSYAWIRTEKAMENMK
;
A
#
# COMPACT_ATOMS: atom_id res chain seq x y z
N MET A 1 7.33 0.55 -17.08
CA MET A 1 6.93 0.58 -15.66
C MET A 1 8.05 1.19 -14.86
N GLU A 2 7.79 2.30 -14.28
CA GLU A 2 8.76 3.07 -13.49
C GLU A 2 8.14 3.39 -12.12
N TRP A 3 8.94 3.29 -11.06
CA TRP A 3 8.54 3.65 -9.70
C TRP A 3 9.12 5.02 -9.37
N THR A 4 8.26 5.93 -8.90
CA THR A 4 8.64 7.26 -8.43
C THR A 4 7.97 7.56 -7.09
N LEU A 5 8.53 8.48 -6.31
CA LEU A 5 7.83 8.99 -5.13
C LEU A 5 6.55 9.71 -5.59
N ALA A 6 5.45 9.47 -4.87
CA ALA A 6 4.18 10.11 -5.17
C ALA A 6 4.26 11.62 -4.93
N HIS A 7 3.75 12.39 -5.90
CA HIS A 7 3.72 13.84 -5.83
C HIS A 7 2.33 14.33 -5.36
N PRO A 8 2.24 15.24 -4.37
CA PRO A 8 0.97 15.65 -3.77
C PRO A 8 -0.01 16.33 -4.73
N LEU A 9 0.47 16.92 -5.83
CA LEU A 9 -0.37 17.60 -6.81
C LEU A 9 -0.74 16.73 -8.02
N HIS A 10 -0.01 15.62 -8.26
CA HIS A 10 -0.18 14.86 -9.51
C HIS A 10 -0.71 13.45 -9.28
N ASP A 11 -0.41 12.83 -8.13
CA ASP A 11 -0.69 11.42 -7.92
C ASP A 11 -1.84 11.14 -6.96
N VAL A 12 -2.24 12.12 -6.15
CA VAL A 12 -3.25 11.92 -5.09
C VAL A 12 -4.59 11.46 -5.66
N ASP A 13 -5.06 12.09 -6.73
CA ASP A 13 -6.35 11.77 -7.33
C ASP A 13 -6.37 10.36 -7.93
N ASP A 14 -5.31 9.97 -8.63
CA ASP A 14 -5.17 8.65 -9.22
C ASP A 14 -5.07 7.56 -8.15
N ILE A 15 -4.35 7.81 -7.04
CA ILE A 15 -4.26 6.89 -5.90
C ILE A 15 -5.63 6.70 -5.26
N VAL A 16 -6.37 7.78 -5.05
CA VAL A 16 -7.71 7.76 -4.45
C VAL A 16 -8.68 7.00 -5.36
N GLU A 17 -8.65 7.25 -6.66
CA GLU A 17 -9.50 6.57 -7.63
C GLU A 17 -9.20 5.07 -7.71
N MET A 18 -7.91 4.70 -7.76
CA MET A 18 -7.50 3.29 -7.73
C MET A 18 -7.96 2.59 -6.45
N ALA A 19 -7.83 3.24 -5.30
CA ALA A 19 -8.31 2.72 -4.02
C ALA A 19 -9.83 2.54 -4.02
N ASP A 20 -10.57 3.45 -4.66
CA ASP A 20 -12.02 3.41 -4.77
C ASP A 20 -12.52 2.13 -5.43
N GLY A 21 -11.83 1.65 -6.45
CA GLY A 21 -12.20 0.43 -7.16
C GLY A 21 -12.05 -0.87 -6.34
N ILE A 22 -11.29 -0.84 -5.25
CA ILE A 22 -10.91 -2.05 -4.51
C ILE A 22 -11.45 -2.06 -3.08
N PHE A 23 -11.46 -0.93 -2.38
CA PHE A 23 -11.92 -0.88 -0.99
C PHE A 23 -13.40 -1.25 -0.80
N GLY A 24 -14.24 -1.07 -1.80
CA GLY A 24 -15.65 -1.49 -1.75
C GLY A 24 -15.83 -3.00 -1.66
N THR A 25 -14.84 -3.79 -2.10
CA THR A 25 -14.93 -5.25 -2.16
C THR A 25 -14.15 -5.96 -1.06
N GLU A 26 -13.17 -5.31 -0.44
CA GLU A 26 -12.19 -5.99 0.43
C GLU A 26 -12.31 -5.65 1.92
N ALA A 27 -12.80 -4.46 2.27
CA ALA A 27 -13.05 -4.06 3.65
C ALA A 27 -14.54 -4.14 4.03
N ASP A 28 -15.34 -4.83 3.22
CA ASP A 28 -16.79 -4.89 3.34
C ASP A 28 -17.27 -5.29 4.72
N GLY A 29 -18.08 -4.42 5.30
CA GLY A 29 -18.85 -4.65 6.51
C GLY A 29 -18.11 -4.39 7.82
N ILE A 30 -16.80 -4.12 7.83
CA ILE A 30 -16.03 -3.89 9.06
C ILE A 30 -15.72 -2.41 9.24
N LEU A 31 -15.14 -1.76 8.23
CA LEU A 31 -14.79 -0.34 8.27
C LEU A 31 -15.62 0.44 7.25
N THR A 32 -16.18 1.55 7.71
CA THR A 32 -16.84 2.50 6.79
C THR A 32 -15.75 3.32 6.12
N ARG A 33 -15.70 3.20 4.80
CA ARG A 33 -14.77 3.96 4.00
C ARG A 33 -15.19 5.44 3.95
N ASP A 34 -14.21 6.32 4.14
CA ASP A 34 -14.34 7.75 3.89
C ASP A 34 -13.27 8.19 2.88
N ARG A 35 -13.72 8.52 1.66
CA ARG A 35 -12.86 8.96 0.56
C ARG A 35 -12.10 10.24 0.90
N ASN A 36 -12.70 11.17 1.63
CA ASN A 36 -12.07 12.43 1.99
C ASN A 36 -10.98 12.22 3.03
N VAL A 37 -11.21 11.34 4.00
CA VAL A 37 -10.19 10.93 4.97
C VAL A 37 -9.01 10.27 4.27
N PHE A 38 -9.27 9.34 3.34
CA PHE A 38 -8.20 8.69 2.59
C PHE A 38 -7.41 9.69 1.76
N ARG A 39 -8.10 10.57 1.00
CA ARG A 39 -7.47 11.66 0.22
C ARG A 39 -6.58 12.54 1.11
N LYS A 40 -7.09 12.99 2.25
CA LYS A 40 -6.31 13.79 3.20
C LYS A 40 -5.04 13.06 3.64
N ASN A 41 -5.14 11.79 3.99
CA ASN A 41 -3.99 11.00 4.44
C ASN A 41 -2.95 10.80 3.34
N VAL A 42 -3.37 10.50 2.10
CA VAL A 42 -2.48 10.40 0.93
C VAL A 42 -1.79 11.73 0.65
N THR A 43 -2.52 12.85 0.71
CA THR A 43 -1.96 14.21 0.54
C THR A 43 -0.90 14.49 1.60
N VAL A 44 -1.19 14.18 2.86
CA VAL A 44 -0.23 14.39 3.97
C VAL A 44 1.02 13.53 3.75
N ALA A 45 0.87 12.24 3.47
CA ALA A 45 2.01 11.34 3.26
C ALA A 45 2.90 11.79 2.09
N SER A 46 2.29 12.08 0.92
CA SER A 46 3.03 12.55 -0.25
C SER A 46 3.72 13.91 -0.03
N THR A 47 3.16 14.76 0.82
CA THR A 47 3.77 16.04 1.20
C THR A 47 4.91 15.84 2.20
N VAL A 48 4.67 15.07 3.27
CA VAL A 48 5.67 14.83 4.33
C VAL A 48 6.95 14.22 3.76
N GLN A 49 6.85 13.24 2.87
CA GLN A 49 8.03 12.60 2.29
C GLN A 49 8.93 13.53 1.46
N LEU A 50 8.43 14.70 1.01
CA LEU A 50 9.26 15.69 0.32
C LEU A 50 10.24 16.37 1.28
N PHE A 51 9.90 16.48 2.55
CA PHE A 51 10.69 17.18 3.58
C PHE A 51 11.37 16.21 4.54
N ASP A 52 10.73 15.06 4.82
CA ASP A 52 11.24 14.01 5.71
C ASP A 52 11.04 12.63 5.07
N LYS A 53 12.00 12.21 4.25
CA LYS A 53 11.99 10.93 3.53
C LYS A 53 12.04 9.71 4.44
N GLY A 54 12.41 9.90 5.70
CA GLY A 54 12.48 8.82 6.69
C GLY A 54 11.18 8.57 7.43
N ARG A 55 10.20 9.44 7.33
CA ARG A 55 8.95 9.34 8.08
C ARG A 55 7.87 8.55 7.35
N GLU A 56 7.71 8.81 6.07
CA GLU A 56 6.71 8.19 5.20
C GLU A 56 7.37 7.83 3.87
N PHE A 57 6.93 6.74 3.27
CA PHE A 57 7.31 6.37 1.92
C PHE A 57 6.04 6.01 1.14
N LEU A 58 5.68 6.85 0.20
CA LEU A 58 4.58 6.64 -0.72
C LEU A 58 5.11 6.70 -2.15
N ALA A 59 5.08 5.59 -2.86
CA ALA A 59 5.55 5.51 -4.23
C ALA A 59 4.46 5.00 -5.17
N VAL A 60 4.51 5.49 -6.40
CA VAL A 60 3.60 5.12 -7.49
C VAL A 60 4.37 4.43 -8.61
N CYS A 61 3.71 3.48 -9.27
CA CYS A 61 4.20 2.86 -10.48
C CYS A 61 3.28 3.23 -11.65
N ARG A 62 3.87 3.81 -12.71
CA ARG A 62 3.13 4.25 -13.88
C ARG A 62 3.52 3.48 -15.14
N SER A 63 2.60 3.42 -16.10
CA SER A 63 2.91 2.89 -17.42
C SER A 63 3.82 3.87 -18.17
N THR A 64 4.69 3.31 -19.01
CA THR A 64 5.57 4.10 -19.88
C THR A 64 5.15 3.98 -21.34
N ASN A 65 3.91 3.60 -21.61
CA ASN A 65 3.43 3.41 -22.95
C ASN A 65 3.33 4.75 -23.67
N ILE A 66 3.79 4.76 -24.92
CA ILE A 66 3.60 5.88 -25.83
C ILE A 66 2.45 5.48 -26.76
N VAL A 67 1.39 6.26 -26.75
CA VAL A 67 0.22 6.05 -27.62
C VAL A 67 0.32 7.03 -28.80
N ASP A 68 0.15 6.51 -29.98
CA ASP A 68 0.12 7.31 -31.22
C ASP A 68 -1.28 7.91 -31.37
N VAL A 69 -1.38 9.23 -31.26
CA VAL A 69 -2.64 9.97 -31.41
C VAL A 69 -2.57 10.84 -32.67
N GLY A 70 -2.52 10.17 -33.81
CA GLY A 70 -2.48 10.80 -35.10
C GLY A 70 -1.18 11.57 -35.36
N ILE A 71 -1.20 12.89 -35.20
CA ILE A 71 -0.03 13.75 -35.45
C ILE A 71 0.93 13.87 -34.26
N ALA A 72 0.60 13.30 -33.11
CA ALA A 72 1.40 13.39 -31.89
C ALA A 72 1.54 12.02 -31.21
N LYS A 73 2.72 11.78 -30.61
CA LYS A 73 2.93 10.67 -29.67
C LYS A 73 2.68 11.17 -28.26
N VAL A 74 1.65 10.64 -27.61
CA VAL A 74 1.29 11.02 -26.24
C VAL A 74 1.70 9.88 -25.31
N ARG A 75 2.37 10.20 -24.21
CA ARG A 75 2.67 9.24 -23.17
C ARG A 75 1.38 8.96 -22.39
N GLU A 76 0.93 7.71 -22.40
CA GLU A 76 -0.14 7.27 -21.53
C GLU A 76 0.45 7.00 -20.13
N ASP A 77 0.16 7.88 -19.21
CA ASP A 77 0.73 7.85 -17.86
C ASP A 77 -0.25 7.25 -16.84
N LYS A 78 -0.72 6.02 -17.13
CA LYS A 78 -1.67 5.31 -16.30
C LYS A 78 -1.02 4.82 -15.01
N LEU A 79 -1.65 5.06 -13.85
CA LEU A 79 -1.27 4.45 -12.58
C LEU A 79 -1.51 2.92 -12.63
N LEU A 80 -0.47 2.14 -12.35
CA LEU A 80 -0.50 0.68 -12.33
C LEU A 80 -0.51 0.11 -10.91
N GLY A 81 -0.07 0.89 -9.93
CA GLY A 81 -0.06 0.52 -8.53
C GLY A 81 0.68 1.52 -7.66
N TYR A 82 0.51 1.39 -6.36
CA TYR A 82 1.21 2.20 -5.36
C TYR A 82 1.54 1.38 -4.12
N CYS A 83 2.58 1.79 -3.40
CA CYS A 83 2.91 1.26 -2.08
C CYS A 83 3.12 2.39 -1.09
N TRP A 84 2.73 2.14 0.16
CA TRP A 84 2.81 3.12 1.23
C TRP A 84 3.29 2.46 2.52
N PHE A 85 4.37 3.01 3.09
CA PHE A 85 4.98 2.55 4.34
C PHE A 85 5.12 3.73 5.29
N ASP A 86 5.07 3.45 6.60
CA ASP A 86 5.41 4.42 7.63
C ASP A 86 6.37 3.81 8.67
N ARG A 87 6.85 4.65 9.56
CA ARG A 87 7.65 4.26 10.72
C ARG A 87 6.95 4.63 12.03
N GLY A 88 7.57 4.30 13.16
CA GLY A 88 7.08 4.65 14.49
C GLY A 88 6.12 3.64 15.09
N GLY A 89 6.01 2.44 14.51
CA GLY A 89 5.34 1.32 15.16
C GLY A 89 6.20 0.77 16.30
N TYR A 90 5.57 0.51 17.46
CA TYR A 90 6.21 -0.15 18.60
C TYR A 90 5.26 -1.15 19.22
N THR A 91 5.81 -2.20 19.80
CA THR A 91 5.03 -3.13 20.62
C THR A 91 5.18 -2.80 22.09
N THR A 92 4.25 -3.28 22.93
CA THR A 92 4.30 -3.04 24.38
C THR A 92 5.41 -3.80 25.10
N TYR A 93 6.06 -4.74 24.42
CA TYR A 93 7.07 -5.64 25.01
C TYR A 93 8.45 -5.56 24.32
N ALA A 94 8.63 -4.68 23.35
CA ALA A 94 9.90 -4.48 22.69
C ALA A 94 10.16 -3.00 22.40
N ASN A 95 11.44 -2.60 22.50
CA ASN A 95 11.86 -1.22 22.19
C ASN A 95 12.26 -1.04 20.71
N GLU A 96 12.14 -2.08 19.91
CA GLU A 96 12.48 -2.03 18.49
C GLU A 96 11.37 -1.32 17.71
N GLU A 97 11.79 -0.39 16.86
CA GLU A 97 10.88 0.31 15.95
C GLU A 97 10.43 -0.62 14.82
N ILE A 98 9.19 -0.49 14.43
CA ILE A 98 8.56 -1.26 13.35
C ILE A 98 8.14 -0.32 12.24
N SER A 99 8.53 -0.63 11.00
CA SER A 99 7.92 -0.06 9.81
C SER A 99 6.73 -0.89 9.38
N ASN A 100 5.60 -0.22 9.11
CA ASN A 100 4.38 -0.88 8.69
C ASN A 100 4.08 -0.62 7.22
N ALA A 101 3.76 -1.69 6.49
CA ALA A 101 3.15 -1.55 5.17
C ALA A 101 1.66 -1.18 5.33
N LYS A 102 1.33 0.08 5.03
CA LYS A 102 -0.06 0.53 4.99
C LYS A 102 -0.78 -0.01 3.75
N PHE A 103 -0.10 0.02 2.60
CA PHE A 103 -0.65 -0.44 1.33
C PHE A 103 0.40 -1.07 0.42
N HIS A 104 -0.02 -2.15 -0.24
CA HIS A 104 0.57 -2.72 -1.44
C HIS A 104 -0.56 -2.92 -2.46
N HIS A 105 -0.75 -1.96 -3.33
CA HIS A 105 -1.90 -1.91 -4.22
C HIS A 105 -1.47 -1.99 -5.68
N VAL A 106 -2.07 -2.90 -6.44
CA VAL A 106 -1.83 -3.08 -7.88
C VAL A 106 -3.15 -3.09 -8.64
N ASP A 107 -3.15 -2.56 -9.85
CA ASP A 107 -4.29 -2.64 -10.76
C ASP A 107 -4.62 -4.12 -11.05
N LEU A 108 -5.82 -4.55 -10.64
CA LEU A 108 -6.26 -5.94 -10.79
C LEU A 108 -6.51 -6.34 -12.24
N SER A 109 -6.65 -5.38 -13.17
CA SER A 109 -6.78 -5.65 -14.59
C SER A 109 -5.48 -6.14 -15.24
N LEU A 110 -4.34 -5.94 -14.56
CA LEU A 110 -3.04 -6.39 -15.04
C LEU A 110 -2.91 -7.92 -15.01
N PRO A 111 -2.15 -8.51 -15.94
CA PRO A 111 -1.85 -9.93 -15.94
C PRO A 111 -1.23 -10.37 -14.59
N ALA A 112 -1.59 -11.56 -14.09
CA ALA A 112 -1.14 -12.08 -12.80
C ALA A 112 0.39 -12.04 -12.63
N LYS A 113 1.15 -12.38 -13.68
CA LYS A 113 2.63 -12.31 -13.68
C LYS A 113 3.14 -10.89 -13.42
N THR A 114 2.49 -9.88 -14.02
CA THR A 114 2.84 -8.47 -13.82
C THR A 114 2.53 -8.03 -12.40
N ARG A 115 1.35 -8.38 -11.88
CA ARG A 115 0.96 -8.09 -10.50
C ARG A 115 1.94 -8.67 -9.48
N VAL A 116 2.32 -9.95 -9.64
CA VAL A 116 3.32 -10.60 -8.78
C VAL A 116 4.67 -9.90 -8.86
N LYS A 117 5.12 -9.49 -10.06
CA LYS A 117 6.37 -8.72 -10.22
C LYS A 117 6.30 -7.40 -9.46
N MET A 118 5.20 -6.65 -9.59
CA MET A 118 5.02 -5.38 -8.89
C MET A 118 4.99 -5.54 -7.37
N LEU A 119 4.26 -6.54 -6.86
CA LEU A 119 4.25 -6.83 -5.41
C LEU A 119 5.64 -7.17 -4.87
N ASN A 120 6.44 -7.95 -5.61
CA ASN A 120 7.83 -8.19 -5.24
C ASN A 120 8.65 -6.89 -5.18
N GLN A 121 8.49 -6.02 -6.18
CA GLN A 121 9.19 -4.72 -6.18
C GLN A 121 8.77 -3.82 -5.01
N MET A 122 7.48 -3.81 -4.64
CA MET A 122 6.99 -3.05 -3.48
C MET A 122 7.62 -3.55 -2.17
N ILE A 123 7.71 -4.88 -1.99
CA ILE A 123 8.37 -5.47 -0.82
C ILE A 123 9.86 -5.14 -0.80
N ASP A 124 10.54 -5.21 -1.96
CA ASP A 124 11.95 -4.83 -2.07
C ASP A 124 12.18 -3.36 -1.70
N GLN A 125 11.29 -2.46 -2.15
CA GLN A 125 11.35 -1.04 -1.77
C GLN A 125 11.14 -0.84 -0.26
N HIS A 126 10.21 -1.58 0.35
CA HIS A 126 9.99 -1.51 1.80
C HIS A 126 11.23 -1.94 2.58
N ILE A 127 11.84 -3.07 2.19
CA ILE A 127 13.06 -3.57 2.80
C ILE A 127 14.20 -2.54 2.65
N LEU A 128 14.41 -2.03 1.45
CA LEU A 128 15.45 -1.05 1.16
C LEU A 128 15.25 0.25 1.94
N TRP A 129 14.02 0.76 1.99
CA TRP A 129 13.70 1.98 2.72
C TRP A 129 13.90 1.81 4.22
N ALA A 130 13.37 0.73 4.82
CA ALA A 130 13.56 0.44 6.24
C ALA A 130 15.03 0.29 6.60
N TYR A 131 15.81 -0.43 5.78
CA TYR A 131 17.25 -0.57 5.96
C TYR A 131 17.99 0.77 5.90
N THR A 132 17.65 1.61 4.91
CA THR A 132 18.28 2.94 4.74
C THR A 132 18.08 3.84 5.95
N TRP A 133 16.90 3.73 6.61
CA TRP A 133 16.55 4.55 7.77
C TRP A 133 16.80 3.85 9.11
N GLY A 134 17.48 2.71 9.11
CA GLY A 134 17.86 1.98 10.32
C GLY A 134 16.68 1.43 11.10
N ILE A 135 15.56 1.14 10.45
CA ILE A 135 14.38 0.56 11.10
C ILE A 135 14.57 -0.96 11.18
N PRO A 136 14.65 -1.56 12.39
CA PRO A 136 15.08 -2.94 12.55
C PRO A 136 14.02 -3.97 12.15
N VAL A 137 12.72 -3.63 12.19
CA VAL A 137 11.63 -4.57 11.95
C VAL A 137 10.68 -4.05 10.90
N ILE A 138 10.26 -4.93 10.00
CA ILE A 138 9.26 -4.64 8.97
C ILE A 138 8.04 -5.49 9.22
N CYS A 139 6.87 -4.86 9.25
CA CYS A 139 5.57 -5.51 9.38
C CYS A 139 4.75 -5.30 8.11
N SER A 140 4.18 -6.37 7.59
CA SER A 140 3.24 -6.33 6.48
C SER A 140 2.02 -7.18 6.80
N THR A 141 0.84 -6.61 6.57
CA THR A 141 -0.43 -7.24 6.90
C THR A 141 -1.33 -7.31 5.68
N SER A 142 -2.27 -8.24 5.67
CA SER A 142 -3.33 -8.29 4.67
C SER A 142 -4.68 -8.45 5.34
N ILE A 143 -5.60 -7.57 4.99
CA ILE A 143 -7.00 -7.65 5.45
C ILE A 143 -7.90 -8.41 4.47
N ARG A 144 -7.33 -8.91 3.36
CA ARG A 144 -8.08 -9.65 2.34
C ARG A 144 -8.41 -11.06 2.81
N ALA A 145 -9.61 -11.54 2.48
CA ALA A 145 -9.98 -12.95 2.71
C ALA A 145 -9.02 -13.92 2.00
N GLU A 146 -8.61 -13.59 0.76
CA GLU A 146 -7.68 -14.40 -0.04
C GLU A 146 -6.23 -13.87 0.03
N HIS A 147 -5.63 -13.90 1.20
CA HIS A 147 -4.28 -13.37 1.43
C HIS A 147 -3.13 -14.38 1.20
N ASN A 148 -3.42 -15.67 1.00
CA ASN A 148 -2.40 -16.71 0.93
C ASN A 148 -1.32 -16.46 -0.14
N GLY A 149 -1.71 -15.97 -1.32
CA GLY A 149 -0.77 -15.63 -2.40
C GLY A 149 0.19 -14.51 -2.00
N PHE A 150 -0.33 -13.47 -1.38
CA PHE A 150 0.45 -12.32 -0.89
C PHE A 150 1.43 -12.74 0.22
N MET A 151 0.97 -13.52 1.20
CA MET A 151 1.82 -14.01 2.29
C MET A 151 2.91 -14.95 1.80
N ARG A 152 2.66 -15.80 0.77
CA ARG A 152 3.70 -16.61 0.14
C ARG A 152 4.82 -15.79 -0.51
N ILE A 153 4.50 -14.63 -1.07
CA ILE A 153 5.53 -13.72 -1.61
C ILE A 153 6.42 -13.22 -0.47
N HIS A 154 5.85 -12.85 0.68
CA HIS A 154 6.59 -12.42 1.86
C HIS A 154 7.48 -13.56 2.41
N GLN A 155 6.94 -14.77 2.56
CA GLN A 155 7.71 -15.93 3.00
C GLN A 155 8.93 -16.20 2.10
N LYS A 156 8.79 -16.09 0.78
CA LYS A 156 9.90 -16.22 -0.17
C LYS A 156 10.98 -15.15 -0.02
N ARG A 157 10.65 -14.03 0.64
CA ARG A 157 11.58 -12.93 0.98
C ARG A 157 12.11 -13.02 2.42
N GLY A 158 11.87 -14.15 3.11
CA GLY A 158 12.38 -14.40 4.46
C GLY A 158 11.52 -13.85 5.59
N PHE A 159 10.31 -13.35 5.29
CA PHE A 159 9.38 -12.94 6.34
C PHE A 159 8.82 -14.14 7.08
N THR A 160 8.78 -14.06 8.39
CA THR A 160 8.00 -14.99 9.22
C THR A 160 6.53 -14.59 9.19
N VAL A 161 5.67 -15.48 8.71
CA VAL A 161 4.23 -15.23 8.62
C VAL A 161 3.55 -15.91 9.80
N ASN A 162 3.15 -15.12 10.79
CA ASN A 162 2.47 -15.56 12.02
C ASN A 162 1.24 -14.70 12.28
N GLY A 163 0.25 -15.28 12.92
CA GLY A 163 -0.93 -14.59 13.41
C GLY A 163 -2.03 -14.44 12.37
N SER A 164 -3.14 -13.94 12.87
CA SER A 164 -4.35 -13.63 12.12
C SER A 164 -5.02 -12.41 12.76
N TYR A 165 -5.76 -11.65 11.96
CA TYR A 165 -6.55 -10.53 12.47
C TYR A 165 -8.00 -10.99 12.69
N ALA A 166 -8.58 -10.58 13.81
CA ALA A 166 -9.99 -10.73 14.09
C ALA A 166 -10.61 -9.33 14.30
N TRP A 167 -11.72 -9.08 13.66
CA TRP A 167 -12.41 -7.78 13.69
C TRP A 167 -13.89 -8.00 14.01
N ILE A 168 -14.43 -7.17 14.88
CA ILE A 168 -15.87 -7.07 15.12
C ILE A 168 -16.23 -5.62 15.44
N ARG A 169 -17.40 -5.16 15.02
CA ARG A 169 -17.98 -3.91 15.50
C ARG A 169 -18.39 -4.06 16.95
N THR A 170 -18.06 -3.08 17.80
CA THR A 170 -18.34 -3.11 19.24
C THR A 170 -19.83 -3.32 19.53
N GLU A 171 -20.69 -2.66 18.78
CA GLU A 171 -22.16 -2.81 18.89
C GLU A 171 -22.58 -4.27 18.70
N LYS A 172 -22.09 -4.91 17.62
CA LYS A 172 -22.36 -6.32 17.34
C LYS A 172 -21.72 -7.25 18.39
N ALA A 173 -20.56 -6.91 18.91
CA ALA A 173 -19.94 -7.67 20.01
C ALA A 173 -20.83 -7.63 21.26
N MET A 174 -21.37 -6.46 21.60
CA MET A 174 -22.28 -6.31 22.75
C MET A 174 -23.60 -7.06 22.58
N GLU A 175 -24.11 -7.16 21.36
CA GLU A 175 -25.30 -7.99 21.05
C GLU A 175 -25.02 -9.47 21.30
N ASN A 176 -23.83 -9.96 20.95
CA ASN A 176 -23.44 -11.37 21.10
C ASN A 176 -23.13 -11.74 22.58
N MET A 177 -22.98 -10.76 23.47
CA MET A 177 -22.74 -10.98 24.93
C MET A 177 -24.02 -11.06 25.74
N LYS A 178 -25.17 -10.76 25.15
CA LYS A 178 -26.50 -10.89 25.78
C LYS A 178 -27.07 -12.29 25.60
#